data_9cb3988c47d1c8e4b63e53b0f7205332
#
_entry.id   9cb3988c47d1c8e4b63e53b0f7205332
#
_cell.length_a   1.000
_cell.length_b   1.000
_cell.length_c   1.000
_cell.angle_alpha   90.00
_cell.angle_beta   90.00
_cell.angle_gamma   90.00
#
_symmetry.space_group_name_H-M   'P 1'
#
loop_
_entity.id
_entity.type
_entity.pdbx_description
1 polymer ?
#
loop_
_entity_poly.entity_id
_entity_poly.type
_entity_poly.pdbx_seq_one_letter_code
_entity_poly.pdbx_strand_id
1 'polypeptide(L)'
;MTAERPLSCILVTPARNEEAFIEKTIQSVVSQTVRPTRWVIVNDGSTDDTATIAHRYAALHDWIEVVDMPEHRDRSFAAKARCFAAGYVRVKLIDHDIIGNLDADISFEKDHLEFLLQRFAEDPQLWVAGPLFKEEGYSSEIDSF
;
A
#
# COMPACT_ATOMS: atom_id res chain seq x y z
N MET A 1 13.24 10.94 -30.23
CA MET A 1 12.85 11.03 -28.81
C MET A 1 11.87 9.92 -28.52
N THR A 2 12.30 8.89 -27.82
CA THR A 2 11.39 7.91 -27.24
C THR A 2 10.77 8.56 -26.02
N ALA A 3 9.43 8.71 -25.99
CA ALA A 3 8.74 9.11 -24.80
C ALA A 3 9.03 8.05 -23.72
N GLU A 4 9.63 8.46 -22.62
CA GLU A 4 9.82 7.56 -21.49
C GLU A 4 8.44 7.10 -21.01
N ARG A 5 8.27 5.79 -20.82
CA ARG A 5 7.02 5.27 -20.29
C ARG A 5 6.79 5.81 -18.88
N PRO A 6 5.54 6.05 -18.48
CA PRO A 6 5.26 6.40 -17.09
C PRO A 6 5.81 5.34 -16.12
N LEU A 7 6.32 5.76 -14.98
CA LEU A 7 6.74 4.84 -13.93
C LEU A 7 5.54 4.04 -13.41
N SER A 8 5.77 2.78 -13.11
CA SER A 8 4.78 1.88 -12.54
C SER A 8 5.11 1.52 -11.10
N CYS A 9 4.10 1.27 -10.31
CA CYS A 9 4.29 0.83 -8.93
C CYS A 9 3.47 -0.42 -8.61
N ILE A 10 3.97 -1.16 -7.64
CA ILE A 10 3.24 -2.22 -6.93
C ILE A 10 3.11 -1.82 -5.47
N LEU A 11 2.06 -2.29 -4.81
CA LEU A 11 1.84 -2.04 -3.39
C LEU A 11 1.77 -3.34 -2.61
N VAL A 12 2.26 -3.30 -1.37
CA VAL A 12 2.08 -4.36 -0.37
C VAL A 12 1.55 -3.72 0.91
N THR A 13 0.49 -4.29 1.47
CA THR A 13 -0.17 -3.81 2.68
C THR A 13 -0.32 -4.94 3.68
N PRO A 14 0.49 -5.01 4.73
CA PRO A 14 0.19 -5.86 5.89
C PRO A 14 -1.04 -5.31 6.63
N ALA A 15 -1.99 -6.19 6.95
CA ALA A 15 -3.20 -5.83 7.66
C ALA A 15 -3.52 -6.85 8.76
N ARG A 16 -3.77 -6.38 9.98
CA ARG A 16 -4.19 -7.21 11.10
C ARG A 16 -5.17 -6.48 11.97
N ASN A 17 -6.42 -6.99 12.03
CA ASN A 17 -7.49 -6.41 12.82
C ASN A 17 -7.71 -4.90 12.54
N GLU A 18 -7.88 -4.59 11.27
CA GLU A 18 -8.06 -3.23 10.74
C GLU A 18 -9.46 -3.03 10.14
N GLU A 19 -10.47 -3.76 10.59
CA GLU A 19 -11.84 -3.68 10.05
C GLU A 19 -12.42 -2.27 10.08
N ALA A 20 -12.00 -1.44 11.07
CA ALA A 20 -12.47 -0.07 11.21
C ALA A 20 -11.94 0.88 10.11
N PHE A 21 -10.81 0.57 9.48
CA PHE A 21 -10.09 1.50 8.60
C PHE A 21 -9.80 0.93 7.21
N ILE A 22 -9.62 -0.38 7.08
CA ILE A 22 -9.15 -0.99 5.84
C ILE A 22 -10.03 -0.67 4.63
N GLU A 23 -11.33 -0.58 4.78
CA GLU A 23 -12.22 -0.24 3.67
C GLU A 23 -11.93 1.16 3.12
N LYS A 24 -11.73 2.14 3.99
CA LYS A 24 -11.37 3.51 3.59
C LYS A 24 -10.02 3.55 2.89
N THR A 25 -9.04 2.77 3.38
CA THR A 25 -7.74 2.61 2.73
C THR A 25 -7.90 2.04 1.33
N ILE A 26 -8.65 0.96 1.17
CA ILE A 26 -8.87 0.32 -0.13
C ILE A 26 -9.57 1.28 -1.09
N GLN A 27 -10.61 1.97 -0.65
CA GLN A 27 -11.32 2.95 -1.48
C GLN A 27 -10.39 4.08 -1.94
N SER A 28 -9.49 4.56 -1.10
CA SER A 28 -8.53 5.60 -1.46
C SER A 28 -7.53 5.15 -2.52
N VAL A 29 -7.14 3.87 -2.54
CA VAL A 29 -6.27 3.29 -3.57
C VAL A 29 -7.04 3.02 -4.86
N VAL A 30 -8.24 2.46 -4.77
CA VAL A 30 -9.09 2.16 -5.93
C VAL A 30 -9.46 3.42 -6.70
N SER A 31 -9.62 4.54 -6.02
CA SER A 31 -9.98 5.84 -6.63
C SER A 31 -8.80 6.66 -7.14
N GLN A 32 -7.56 6.14 -7.06
CA GLN A 32 -6.39 6.87 -7.56
C GLN A 32 -6.46 7.15 -9.06
N THR A 33 -5.99 8.33 -9.49
CA THR A 33 -5.86 8.70 -10.91
C THR A 33 -4.87 7.81 -11.64
N VAL A 34 -3.82 7.37 -10.96
CA VAL A 34 -2.87 6.35 -11.40
C VAL A 34 -2.89 5.21 -10.40
N ARG A 35 -3.40 4.05 -10.82
CA ARG A 35 -3.48 2.88 -9.94
C ARG A 35 -2.17 2.08 -9.98
N PRO A 36 -1.86 1.31 -8.93
CA PRO A 36 -0.76 0.37 -8.95
C PRO A 36 -1.02 -0.73 -10.00
N THR A 37 0.06 -1.29 -10.55
CA THR A 37 -0.01 -2.44 -11.46
C THR A 37 -0.54 -3.68 -10.73
N ARG A 38 -0.13 -3.84 -9.48
CA ARG A 38 -0.60 -4.89 -8.57
C ARG A 38 -0.58 -4.39 -7.14
N TRP A 39 -1.55 -4.80 -6.37
CA TRP A 39 -1.60 -4.56 -4.93
C TRP A 39 -1.85 -5.85 -4.20
N VAL A 40 -0.99 -6.20 -3.24
CA VAL A 40 -1.16 -7.36 -2.38
C VAL A 40 -1.48 -6.90 -0.96
N ILE A 41 -2.64 -7.30 -0.47
CA ILE A 41 -3.02 -7.12 0.92
C ILE A 41 -2.72 -8.43 1.64
N VAL A 42 -1.85 -8.38 2.64
CA VAL A 42 -1.48 -9.54 3.44
C VAL A 42 -2.26 -9.50 4.74
N ASN A 43 -3.29 -10.33 4.83
CA ASN A 43 -4.06 -10.52 6.06
C ASN A 43 -3.24 -11.36 7.04
N ASP A 44 -2.73 -10.73 8.08
CA ASP A 44 -1.87 -11.35 9.10
C ASP A 44 -2.68 -12.01 10.22
N GLY A 45 -3.48 -13.00 9.85
CA GLY A 45 -4.26 -13.77 10.80
C GLY A 45 -5.29 -12.93 11.58
N SER A 46 -5.98 -12.01 10.91
CA SER A 46 -7.04 -11.20 11.53
C SER A 46 -8.17 -12.06 12.07
N THR A 47 -8.72 -11.66 13.21
CA THR A 47 -9.86 -12.29 13.87
C THR A 47 -11.16 -11.50 13.71
N ASP A 48 -11.10 -10.33 13.10
CA ASP A 48 -12.22 -9.45 12.76
C ASP A 48 -12.61 -9.55 11.27
N ASP A 49 -13.37 -8.61 10.74
CA ASP A 49 -13.84 -8.61 9.35
C ASP A 49 -12.81 -8.08 8.33
N THR A 50 -11.56 -7.86 8.73
CA THR A 50 -10.49 -7.36 7.84
C THR A 50 -10.35 -8.21 6.57
N ALA A 51 -10.24 -9.53 6.71
CA ALA A 51 -10.10 -10.45 5.58
C ALA A 51 -11.33 -10.42 4.66
N THR A 52 -12.53 -10.45 5.23
CA THR A 52 -13.79 -10.40 4.48
C THR A 52 -13.88 -9.14 3.62
N ILE A 53 -13.52 -7.99 4.18
CA ILE A 53 -13.52 -6.71 3.46
C ILE A 53 -12.49 -6.74 2.32
N ALA A 54 -11.27 -7.17 2.59
CA ALA A 54 -10.21 -7.24 1.59
C ALA A 54 -10.57 -8.18 0.42
N HIS A 55 -11.08 -9.36 0.71
CA HIS A 55 -11.50 -10.33 -0.32
C HIS A 55 -12.66 -9.81 -1.17
N ARG A 56 -13.59 -9.07 -0.60
CA ARG A 56 -14.68 -8.45 -1.35
C ARG A 56 -14.17 -7.51 -2.45
N TYR A 57 -13.17 -6.69 -2.15
CA TYR A 57 -12.56 -5.80 -3.13
C TYR A 57 -11.68 -6.54 -4.13
N ALA A 58 -10.94 -7.57 -3.70
CA ALA A 58 -10.17 -8.42 -4.60
C ALA A 58 -11.05 -9.14 -5.63
N ALA A 59 -12.28 -9.50 -5.28
CA ALA A 59 -13.24 -10.08 -6.21
C ALA A 59 -13.74 -9.08 -7.28
N LEU A 60 -13.68 -7.78 -6.99
CA LEU A 60 -14.11 -6.71 -7.90
C LEU A 60 -12.97 -6.14 -8.75
N HIS A 61 -11.72 -6.34 -8.33
CA HIS A 61 -10.54 -5.76 -8.96
C HIS A 61 -9.46 -6.82 -9.13
N ASP A 62 -9.20 -7.25 -10.34
CA ASP A 62 -8.25 -8.32 -10.68
C ASP A 62 -6.77 -7.98 -10.39
N TRP A 63 -6.46 -6.71 -10.17
CA TRP A 63 -5.15 -6.22 -9.78
C TRP A 63 -4.94 -6.19 -8.26
N ILE A 64 -5.96 -6.51 -7.46
CA ILE A 64 -5.86 -6.66 -6.00
C ILE A 64 -5.84 -8.15 -5.66
N GLU A 65 -4.84 -8.55 -4.90
CA GLU A 65 -4.68 -9.92 -4.38
C GLU A 65 -4.67 -9.90 -2.86
N VAL A 66 -5.31 -10.88 -2.23
CA VAL A 66 -5.25 -11.07 -0.78
C VAL A 66 -4.49 -12.35 -0.48
N VAL A 67 -3.54 -12.26 0.44
CA VAL A 67 -2.81 -13.40 0.99
C VAL A 67 -3.19 -13.54 2.46
N ASP A 68 -3.76 -14.69 2.82
CA ASP A 68 -4.12 -14.99 4.20
C ASP A 68 -2.98 -15.75 4.88
N MET A 69 -2.44 -15.16 5.95
CA MET A 69 -1.46 -15.78 6.83
C MET A 69 -2.16 -16.49 8.00
N PRO A 70 -1.55 -17.53 8.58
CA PRO A 70 -2.09 -18.18 9.74
C PRO A 70 -2.29 -17.22 10.93
N GLU A 71 -3.33 -17.46 11.73
CA GLU A 71 -3.54 -16.73 12.98
C GLU A 71 -2.38 -16.98 13.95
N HIS A 72 -1.89 -15.92 14.61
CA HIS A 72 -0.82 -15.95 15.59
C HIS A 72 -0.95 -14.81 16.59
N ARG A 73 -0.19 -14.87 17.68
CA ARG A 73 -0.21 -13.86 18.75
C ARG A 73 0.92 -12.82 18.66
N ASP A 74 1.89 -13.05 17.79
CA ASP A 74 3.03 -12.14 17.62
C ASP A 74 2.60 -10.83 16.93
N ARG A 75 2.88 -9.69 17.57
CA ARG A 75 2.63 -8.33 17.06
C ARG A 75 3.92 -7.52 16.88
N SER A 76 5.05 -8.21 16.81
CA SER A 76 6.35 -7.56 16.66
C SER A 76 6.54 -6.92 15.29
N PHE A 77 7.53 -6.03 15.19
CA PHE A 77 8.00 -5.52 13.90
C PHE A 77 8.43 -6.65 12.95
N ALA A 78 8.99 -7.73 13.48
CA ALA A 78 9.36 -8.91 12.70
C ALA A 78 8.14 -9.58 12.05
N ALA A 79 6.97 -9.57 12.70
CA ALA A 79 5.73 -10.04 12.10
C ALA A 79 5.32 -9.19 10.89
N LYS A 80 5.38 -7.87 10.99
CA LYS A 80 5.13 -6.94 9.86
C LYS A 80 6.10 -7.19 8.70
N ALA A 81 7.38 -7.39 8.99
CA ALA A 81 8.39 -7.67 7.97
C ALA A 81 8.13 -9.01 7.24
N ARG A 82 7.70 -10.04 7.97
CA ARG A 82 7.31 -11.33 7.37
C ARG A 82 6.08 -11.18 6.46
N CYS A 83 5.11 -10.40 6.85
CA CYS A 83 3.93 -10.11 6.03
C CYS A 83 4.31 -9.34 4.76
N PHE A 84 5.14 -8.33 4.87
CA PHE A 84 5.66 -7.63 3.70
C PHE A 84 6.39 -8.57 2.77
N ALA A 85 7.28 -9.43 3.29
CA ALA A 85 8.01 -10.42 2.50
C ALA A 85 7.05 -11.41 1.80
N ALA A 86 6.00 -11.88 2.48
CA ALA A 86 4.99 -12.75 1.90
C ALA A 86 4.25 -12.07 0.74
N GLY A 87 3.90 -10.81 0.89
CA GLY A 87 3.29 -10.02 -0.19
C GLY A 87 4.26 -9.75 -1.34
N TYR A 88 5.49 -9.41 -1.05
CA TYR A 88 6.52 -9.13 -2.06
C TYR A 88 6.81 -10.35 -2.95
N VAL A 89 6.85 -11.55 -2.39
CA VAL A 89 7.03 -12.79 -3.17
C VAL A 89 5.98 -12.93 -4.28
N ARG A 90 4.76 -12.43 -4.05
CA ARG A 90 3.67 -12.48 -5.04
C ARG A 90 3.88 -11.52 -6.22
N VAL A 91 4.63 -10.46 -6.04
CA VAL A 91 4.74 -9.34 -7.00
C VAL A 91 6.15 -9.12 -7.55
N LYS A 92 7.18 -9.73 -6.97
CA LYS A 92 8.59 -9.48 -7.33
C LYS A 92 8.94 -9.77 -8.79
N LEU A 93 8.18 -10.62 -9.47
CA LEU A 93 8.38 -10.96 -10.88
C LEU A 93 7.51 -10.13 -11.83
N ILE A 94 6.61 -9.31 -11.31
CA ILE A 94 5.82 -8.37 -12.10
C ILE A 94 6.70 -7.15 -12.38
N ASP A 95 6.73 -6.71 -13.62
CA ASP A 95 7.50 -5.52 -13.99
C ASP A 95 6.98 -4.28 -13.26
N HIS A 96 7.86 -3.61 -12.54
CA HIS A 96 7.57 -2.39 -11.79
C HIS A 96 8.84 -1.56 -11.58
N ASP A 97 8.66 -0.26 -11.39
CA ASP A 97 9.74 0.67 -11.10
C ASP A 97 9.84 0.97 -9.61
N ILE A 98 8.69 1.05 -8.94
CA ILE A 98 8.56 1.46 -7.54
C ILE A 98 7.74 0.41 -6.77
N ILE A 99 8.19 0.13 -5.55
CA ILE A 99 7.42 -0.65 -4.58
C ILE A 99 6.97 0.24 -3.44
N GLY A 100 5.69 0.19 -3.09
CA GLY A 100 5.10 0.89 -1.95
C GLY A 100 4.75 -0.06 -0.82
N ASN A 101 5.14 0.29 0.40
CA ASN A 101 4.62 -0.30 1.63
C ASN A 101 3.55 0.64 2.18
N LEU A 102 2.31 0.17 2.19
CA LEU A 102 1.15 0.95 2.61
C LEU A 102 0.51 0.32 3.84
N ASP A 103 0.35 1.08 4.91
CA ASP A 103 -0.38 0.63 6.09
C ASP A 103 -1.89 0.56 5.81
N ALA A 104 -2.58 -0.32 6.52
CA ALA A 104 -3.99 -0.64 6.28
C ALA A 104 -4.99 0.37 6.90
N ASP A 105 -4.50 1.38 7.58
CA ASP A 105 -5.26 2.42 8.29
C ASP A 105 -5.05 3.83 7.72
N ILE A 106 -4.45 3.92 6.52
CA ILE A 106 -4.12 5.18 5.84
C ILE A 106 -5.06 5.39 4.66
N SER A 107 -5.47 6.64 4.47
CA SER A 107 -6.14 7.09 3.25
C SER A 107 -5.48 8.37 2.74
N PHE A 108 -5.56 8.60 1.43
CA PHE A 108 -4.95 9.75 0.78
C PHE A 108 -5.79 10.25 -0.39
N GLU A 109 -5.45 11.43 -0.88
CA GLU A 109 -6.11 12.08 -2.01
C GLU A 109 -5.94 11.27 -3.29
N LYS A 110 -6.88 11.44 -4.21
CA LYS A 110 -6.98 10.66 -5.46
C LYS A 110 -5.79 10.76 -6.41
N ASP A 111 -4.98 11.80 -6.31
CA ASP A 111 -3.80 12.07 -7.15
C ASP A 111 -2.47 11.74 -6.47
N HIS A 112 -2.52 11.11 -5.30
CA HIS A 112 -1.35 10.89 -4.45
C HIS A 112 -0.28 10.01 -5.12
N LEU A 113 -0.68 8.87 -5.69
CA LEU A 113 0.27 7.98 -6.38
C LEU A 113 0.82 8.62 -7.65
N GLU A 114 0.00 9.34 -8.40
CA GLU A 114 0.44 10.09 -9.56
C GLU A 114 1.51 11.11 -9.18
N PHE A 115 1.27 11.88 -8.12
CA PHE A 115 2.23 12.85 -7.59
C PHE A 115 3.56 12.18 -7.19
N LEU A 116 3.52 11.09 -6.44
CA LEU A 116 4.73 10.38 -6.02
C LEU A 116 5.52 9.84 -7.23
N LEU A 117 4.85 9.20 -8.17
CA LEU A 117 5.50 8.66 -9.37
C LEU A 117 6.13 9.76 -10.22
N GLN A 118 5.49 10.92 -10.34
CA GLN A 118 6.08 12.09 -11.01
C GLN A 118 7.36 12.57 -10.31
N ARG A 119 7.36 12.61 -8.97
CA ARG A 119 8.54 13.00 -8.20
C ARG A 119 9.72 12.05 -8.42
N PHE A 120 9.47 10.74 -8.44
CA PHE A 120 10.50 9.76 -8.76
C PHE A 120 11.02 9.90 -10.21
N ALA A 121 10.14 10.23 -11.15
CA ALA A 121 10.54 10.44 -12.54
C ALA A 121 11.38 11.72 -12.74
N GLU A 122 11.09 12.78 -11.98
CA GLU A 122 11.78 14.06 -12.07
C GLU A 122 13.17 14.06 -11.40
N ASP A 123 13.35 13.22 -10.36
CA ASP A 123 14.58 13.17 -9.57
C ASP A 123 15.17 11.74 -9.54
N PRO A 124 16.13 11.43 -10.44
CA PRO A 124 16.77 10.11 -10.46
C PRO A 124 17.58 9.77 -9.19
N GLN A 125 17.84 10.74 -8.32
CA GLN A 125 18.53 10.52 -7.05
C GLN A 125 17.56 10.22 -5.89
N LEU A 126 16.25 10.34 -6.13
CA LEU A 126 15.23 10.01 -5.14
C LEU A 126 15.07 8.50 -5.04
N TRP A 127 15.36 7.93 -3.87
CA TRP A 127 15.29 6.49 -3.60
C TRP A 127 14.10 6.09 -2.73
N VAL A 128 13.68 7.00 -1.85
CA VAL A 128 12.57 6.79 -0.92
C VAL A 128 11.75 8.08 -0.84
N ALA A 129 10.44 7.95 -0.89
CA ALA A 129 9.51 9.04 -0.64
C ALA A 129 8.32 8.53 0.18
N GLY A 130 7.79 9.39 1.00
CA GLY A 130 6.59 9.12 1.76
C GLY A 130 5.80 10.40 2.02
N PRO A 131 4.47 10.31 2.21
CA PRO A 131 3.65 11.46 2.52
C PRO A 131 3.88 11.96 3.94
N LEU A 132 3.56 13.22 4.16
CA LEU A 132 3.34 13.74 5.50
C LEU A 132 2.00 13.21 6.02
N PHE A 133 2.02 12.66 7.23
CA PHE A 133 0.79 12.23 7.89
C PHE A 133 0.07 13.42 8.52
N LYS A 134 -1.25 13.45 8.34
CA LYS A 134 -2.14 14.25 9.17
C LYS A 134 -3.00 13.28 9.98
N GLU A 135 -2.80 13.29 11.28
CA GLU A 135 -3.75 12.67 12.20
C GLU A 135 -4.88 13.66 12.46
N GLU A 136 -6.13 13.22 12.44
CA GLU A 136 -7.25 14.05 12.88
C GLU A 136 -7.01 14.45 14.34
N GLY A 137 -6.76 15.74 14.60
CA GLY A 137 -6.49 16.29 15.93
C GLY A 137 -5.03 16.53 16.28
N TYR A 138 -4.08 16.21 15.39
CA TYR A 138 -2.66 16.48 15.59
C TYR A 138 -2.08 17.25 14.39
N SER A 139 -1.70 18.50 14.61
CA SER A 139 -0.88 19.23 13.63
C SER A 139 0.58 19.10 14.07
N SER A 140 1.33 18.21 13.44
CA SER A 140 2.79 18.26 13.55
C SER A 140 3.30 19.32 12.58
N GLU A 141 3.71 20.47 13.09
CA GLU A 141 4.67 21.30 12.38
C GLU A 141 5.98 20.54 12.39
N ILE A 142 6.33 19.92 11.28
CA ILE A 142 7.66 19.35 11.10
C ILE A 142 8.52 20.48 10.59
N ASP A 143 9.40 20.98 11.44
CA ASP A 143 10.50 21.82 11.04
C ASP A 143 11.35 21.03 10.01
N SER A 144 11.50 21.64 8.85
CA SER A 144 12.39 21.15 7.79
C SER A 144 13.83 21.17 8.29
N PHE A 145 14.47 20.01 8.28
CA PHE A 145 15.92 19.87 8.35
C PHE A 145 16.54 20.05 6.96
#